data_534b4457ff94bd15881ef152ed9e80d1
#
_entry.id   534b4457ff94bd15881ef152ed9e80d1
#
_cell.length_a   1.000
_cell.length_b   1.000
_cell.length_c   1.000
_cell.angle_alpha   90.00
_cell.angle_beta   90.00
_cell.angle_gamma   90.00
#
_symmetry.space_group_name_H-M   'P 1'
#
loop_
_entity.id
_entity.type
_entity.pdbx_description
1 polymer ?
#
loop_
_entity_poly.entity_id
_entity_poly.type
_entity_poly.pdbx_seq_one_letter_code
_entity_poly.pdbx_strand_id
1 'polypeptide(L)'
;MESIWNRLTRNPIVANAFRHRRVGWQLIAAFFLAMLAYCPTLMGAGSFLTTLLSLDLDLPLGSLSALGQFIFYPTTLILLVLVTLFAPVLAVGAIAGERQRQTLSLLLITLLPAHSIVRGKLVSALIYLGFMIAVVWPLILVGAVVGRVDAVELLVATLLLGVTALAFTSIGLFVSSRSKTITNATMLTYGVVLPAFLIGPFLGMLLVTIILAGVGSGDDLLAYGWSFAASFNPLTAAIVSYVMYDDGGGFILAETTPDQYILHPWLIYLGFYAFITWLLLHLAVRRLEEMNEV
;
A
#
# COMPACT_ATOMS: atom_id res chain seq x y z
N MET A 1 0.53 27.64 18.15
CA MET A 1 0.33 26.42 17.34
C MET A 1 1.67 25.68 17.29
N GLU A 2 1.97 24.79 18.25
CA GLU A 2 3.14 23.92 18.14
C GLU A 2 2.92 23.02 16.93
N SER A 3 3.82 23.06 15.97
CA SER A 3 3.71 22.29 14.76
C SER A 3 3.64 20.80 15.11
N ILE A 4 2.86 20.02 14.37
CA ILE A 4 2.76 18.55 14.47
C ILE A 4 4.17 17.93 14.48
N TRP A 5 5.11 18.57 13.77
CA TRP A 5 6.53 18.23 13.72
C TRP A 5 7.21 18.26 15.10
N ASN A 6 6.96 19.27 15.92
CA ASN A 6 7.54 19.38 17.28
C ASN A 6 7.01 18.29 18.22
N ARG A 7 5.76 17.84 18.05
CA ARG A 7 5.21 16.71 18.83
C ARG A 7 5.79 15.37 18.40
N LEU A 8 6.05 15.19 17.11
CA LEU A 8 6.67 13.96 16.57
C LEU A 8 8.14 13.84 16.97
N THR A 9 8.89 14.94 16.94
CA THR A 9 10.32 14.95 17.31
C THR A 9 10.55 14.89 18.84
N ARG A 10 9.57 15.24 19.66
CA ARG A 10 9.62 15.04 21.12
C ARG A 10 9.53 13.58 21.53
N ASN A 11 9.04 12.69 20.68
CA ASN A 11 9.06 11.26 20.97
C ASN A 11 10.49 10.72 20.78
N PRO A 12 11.18 10.28 21.87
CA PRO A 12 12.58 9.84 21.79
C PRO A 12 12.76 8.64 20.86
N ILE A 13 11.73 7.86 20.62
CA ILE A 13 11.73 6.72 19.69
C ILE A 13 11.87 7.21 18.25
N VAL A 14 11.12 8.24 17.87
CA VAL A 14 11.19 8.86 16.53
C VAL A 14 12.53 9.57 16.32
N ALA A 15 12.98 10.34 17.32
CA ALA A 15 14.27 11.03 17.26
C ALA A 15 15.46 10.05 17.11
N ASN A 16 15.42 8.90 17.78
CA ASN A 16 16.46 7.87 17.72
C ASN A 16 16.45 7.10 16.39
N ALA A 17 15.29 6.96 15.74
CA ALA A 17 15.19 6.34 14.40
C ALA A 17 16.03 7.10 13.35
N PHE A 18 16.06 8.43 13.43
CA PHE A 18 16.88 9.27 12.53
C PHE A 18 18.38 9.23 12.83
N ARG A 19 18.81 8.85 14.04
CA ARG A 19 20.20 8.92 14.49
C ARG A 19 21.05 7.68 14.14
N HIS A 20 20.43 6.58 13.76
CA HIS A 20 21.15 5.32 13.55
C HIS A 20 21.63 5.12 12.11
N ARG A 21 22.88 4.66 11.97
CA ARG A 21 23.65 4.33 10.74
C ARG A 21 22.94 3.41 9.72
N ARG A 22 21.76 2.88 10.07
CA ARG A 22 20.90 2.07 9.19
C ARG A 22 20.16 2.89 8.12
N VAL A 23 20.08 4.22 8.31
CA VAL A 23 19.46 5.15 7.34
C VAL A 23 20.14 5.04 5.97
N GLY A 24 21.46 4.82 5.91
CA GLY A 24 22.20 4.70 4.65
C GLY A 24 21.75 3.48 3.81
N TRP A 25 21.59 2.30 4.42
CA TRP A 25 21.14 1.09 3.72
C TRP A 25 19.67 1.20 3.28
N GLN A 26 18.85 1.87 4.06
CA GLN A 26 17.44 2.10 3.73
C GLN A 26 17.27 3.11 2.60
N LEU A 27 18.12 4.15 2.55
CA LEU A 27 18.18 5.08 1.43
C LEU A 27 18.66 4.40 0.15
N ILE A 28 19.66 3.51 0.25
CA ILE A 28 20.13 2.70 -0.89
C ILE A 28 19.01 1.77 -1.36
N ALA A 29 18.34 1.06 -0.45
CA ALA A 29 17.20 0.20 -0.80
C ALA A 29 16.06 1.01 -1.44
N ALA A 30 15.71 2.17 -0.90
CA ALA A 30 14.71 3.07 -1.48
C ALA A 30 15.12 3.57 -2.88
N PHE A 31 16.40 3.87 -3.09
CA PHE A 31 16.94 4.24 -4.39
C PHE A 31 16.84 3.09 -5.42
N PHE A 32 17.23 1.87 -5.05
CA PHE A 32 17.08 0.70 -5.93
C PHE A 32 15.61 0.40 -6.24
N LEU A 33 14.72 0.56 -5.26
CA LEU A 33 13.28 0.39 -5.44
C LEU A 33 12.68 1.46 -6.34
N ALA A 34 13.12 2.71 -6.17
CA ALA A 34 12.76 3.79 -7.09
C ALA A 34 13.24 3.46 -8.51
N MET A 35 14.48 3.01 -8.69
CA MET A 35 15.00 2.58 -10.00
C MET A 35 14.15 1.46 -10.61
N LEU A 36 13.71 0.49 -9.82
CA LEU A 36 12.84 -0.58 -10.28
C LEU A 36 11.46 -0.05 -10.72
N ALA A 37 10.91 0.93 -10.02
CA ALA A 37 9.68 1.62 -10.41
C ALA A 37 9.86 2.46 -11.69
N TYR A 38 11.07 2.96 -11.95
CA TYR A 38 11.40 3.68 -13.20
C TYR A 38 11.60 2.75 -14.41
N CYS A 39 11.81 1.44 -14.22
CA CYS A 39 12.08 0.51 -15.31
C CYS A 39 10.99 0.47 -16.40
N PRO A 40 9.68 0.38 -16.06
CA PRO A 40 8.61 0.41 -17.07
C PRO A 40 8.54 1.73 -17.82
N THR A 41 8.90 2.84 -17.17
CA THR A 41 8.90 4.16 -17.82
C THR A 41 10.01 4.31 -18.82
N LEU A 42 11.17 3.69 -18.57
CA LEU A 42 12.28 3.64 -19.53
C LEU A 42 11.93 2.76 -20.74
N MET A 43 11.21 1.65 -20.53
CA MET A 43 10.72 0.83 -21.64
C MET A 43 9.66 1.54 -22.48
N GLY A 44 8.73 2.26 -21.85
CA GLY A 44 7.73 3.09 -22.53
C GLY A 44 8.36 4.27 -23.27
N ALA A 45 9.35 4.92 -22.68
CA ALA A 45 10.11 5.98 -23.35
C ALA A 45 10.90 5.45 -24.56
N GLY A 46 11.41 4.21 -24.48
CA GLY A 46 12.07 3.55 -25.62
C GLY A 46 11.13 3.31 -26.79
N SER A 47 9.93 2.77 -26.55
CA SER A 47 8.91 2.58 -27.58
C SER A 47 8.42 3.90 -28.18
N PHE A 48 8.33 4.94 -27.38
CA PHE A 48 8.02 6.30 -27.84
C PHE A 48 9.12 6.90 -28.73
N LEU A 49 10.39 6.75 -28.33
CA LEU A 49 11.52 7.18 -29.13
C LEU A 49 11.55 6.45 -30.50
N THR A 50 11.22 5.17 -30.55
CA THR A 50 11.14 4.42 -31.80
C THR A 50 9.99 4.93 -32.68
N THR A 51 8.86 5.30 -32.09
CA THR A 51 7.71 5.91 -32.80
C THR A 51 8.04 7.31 -33.31
N LEU A 52 8.78 8.13 -32.52
CA LEU A 52 9.29 9.43 -32.95
C LEU A 52 10.32 9.33 -34.07
N LEU A 53 11.21 8.35 -34.02
CA LEU A 53 12.26 8.12 -35.00
C LEU A 53 11.71 7.51 -36.32
N SER A 54 10.52 6.92 -36.30
CA SER A 54 9.85 6.41 -37.53
C SER A 54 9.25 7.52 -38.41
N LEU A 55 9.51 8.81 -38.11
CA LEU A 55 9.28 9.98 -38.97
C LEU A 55 7.84 10.31 -39.36
N ASP A 56 6.85 9.75 -38.68
CA ASP A 56 5.48 10.27 -38.75
C ASP A 56 5.38 11.49 -37.81
N LEU A 57 5.70 12.67 -38.34
CA LEU A 57 5.73 13.97 -37.64
C LEU A 57 4.34 14.48 -37.23
N ASP A 58 3.29 13.82 -37.66
CA ASP A 58 1.92 14.07 -37.16
C ASP A 58 1.68 13.24 -35.89
N LEU A 59 2.34 13.62 -34.79
CA LEU A 59 2.01 13.07 -33.46
C LEU A 59 0.62 13.57 -33.04
N PRO A 60 -0.42 12.74 -33.13
CA PRO A 60 -1.74 13.16 -32.61
C PRO A 60 -1.56 13.40 -31.11
N LEU A 61 -2.19 14.46 -30.60
CA LEU A 61 -2.19 14.78 -29.14
C LEU A 61 -2.60 13.59 -28.27
N GLY A 62 -3.31 12.60 -28.84
CA GLY A 62 -3.65 11.33 -28.22
C GLY A 62 -2.46 10.40 -27.94
N SER A 63 -1.36 10.49 -28.70
CA SER A 63 -0.17 9.67 -28.42
C SER A 63 0.58 10.14 -27.19
N LEU A 64 0.59 11.45 -26.91
CA LEU A 64 1.20 12.01 -25.70
C LEU A 64 0.42 11.65 -24.43
N SER A 65 -0.92 11.69 -24.49
CA SER A 65 -1.74 11.29 -23.35
C SER A 65 -1.61 9.79 -23.05
N ALA A 66 -1.58 8.94 -24.08
CA ALA A 66 -1.35 7.51 -23.91
C ALA A 66 0.00 7.21 -23.23
N LEU A 67 1.05 7.98 -23.57
CA LEU A 67 2.34 7.86 -22.88
C LEU A 67 2.28 8.25 -21.41
N GLY A 68 1.62 9.36 -21.11
CA GLY A 68 1.46 9.78 -19.72
C GLY A 68 0.69 8.74 -18.90
N GLN A 69 -0.36 8.16 -19.45
CA GLN A 69 -1.12 7.07 -18.84
C GLN A 69 -0.23 5.82 -18.66
N PHE A 70 0.56 5.45 -19.66
CA PHE A 70 1.53 4.35 -19.59
C PHE A 70 2.61 4.57 -18.51
N ILE A 71 2.96 5.81 -18.19
CA ILE A 71 3.83 6.16 -17.09
C ILE A 71 3.08 6.05 -15.75
N PHE A 72 1.89 6.64 -15.66
CA PHE A 72 1.12 6.78 -14.42
C PHE A 72 0.68 5.42 -13.85
N TYR A 73 -0.07 4.61 -14.62
CA TYR A 73 -0.67 3.38 -14.10
C TYR A 73 0.35 2.32 -13.71
N PRO A 74 1.30 1.92 -14.56
CA PRO A 74 2.28 0.90 -14.18
C PRO A 74 3.17 1.35 -13.01
N THR A 75 3.55 2.64 -12.98
CA THR A 75 4.37 3.16 -11.89
C THR A 75 3.62 3.10 -10.56
N THR A 76 2.34 3.49 -10.56
CA THR A 76 1.49 3.42 -9.36
C THR A 76 1.28 1.98 -8.90
N LEU A 77 1.00 1.05 -9.83
CA LEU A 77 0.83 -0.37 -9.51
C LEU A 77 2.11 -1.00 -8.95
N ILE A 78 3.26 -0.72 -9.58
CA ILE A 78 4.56 -1.21 -9.08
C ILE A 78 4.85 -0.65 -7.69
N LEU A 79 4.62 0.65 -7.47
CA LEU A 79 4.80 1.26 -6.16
C LEU A 79 3.86 0.63 -5.11
N LEU A 80 2.63 0.30 -5.48
CA LEU A 80 1.68 -0.39 -4.61
C LEU A 80 2.18 -1.79 -4.21
N VAL A 81 2.72 -2.56 -5.17
CA VAL A 81 3.36 -3.85 -4.89
C VAL A 81 4.54 -3.69 -3.94
N LEU A 82 5.42 -2.72 -4.23
CA LEU A 82 6.59 -2.45 -3.40
C LEU A 82 6.19 -2.06 -1.98
N VAL A 83 5.23 -1.17 -1.83
CA VAL A 83 4.69 -0.78 -0.50
C VAL A 83 4.12 -2.01 0.21
N THR A 84 3.33 -2.85 -0.45
CA THR A 84 2.77 -4.08 0.13
C THR A 84 3.84 -5.03 0.64
N LEU A 85 4.94 -5.17 -0.10
CA LEU A 85 6.04 -6.08 0.26
C LEU A 85 6.96 -5.48 1.33
N PHE A 86 7.28 -4.19 1.26
CA PHE A 86 8.26 -3.57 2.16
C PHE A 86 7.68 -3.02 3.46
N ALA A 87 6.40 -2.63 3.47
CA ALA A 87 5.76 -2.11 4.68
C ALA A 87 5.86 -3.08 5.87
N PRO A 88 5.57 -4.39 5.73
CA PRO A 88 5.72 -5.34 6.83
C PRO A 88 7.16 -5.48 7.30
N VAL A 89 8.15 -5.53 6.38
CA VAL A 89 9.58 -5.70 6.73
C VAL A 89 10.06 -4.63 7.69
N LEU A 90 9.68 -3.38 7.43
CA LEU A 90 10.08 -2.24 8.26
C LEU A 90 9.51 -2.32 9.68
N ALA A 91 8.36 -2.95 9.85
CA ALA A 91 7.67 -3.07 11.12
C ALA A 91 7.98 -4.35 11.90
N VAL A 92 8.29 -5.46 11.21
CA VAL A 92 8.53 -6.77 11.82
C VAL A 92 9.65 -6.75 12.88
N GLY A 93 10.71 -6.01 12.65
CA GLY A 93 11.81 -5.88 13.60
C GLY A 93 11.55 -4.93 14.77
N ALA A 94 10.42 -4.22 14.78
CA ALA A 94 10.21 -3.10 15.70
C ALA A 94 10.10 -3.52 17.18
N ILE A 95 9.41 -4.63 17.47
CA ILE A 95 9.23 -5.16 18.83
C ILE A 95 9.98 -6.47 18.98
N ALA A 96 9.88 -7.39 18.01
CA ALA A 96 10.59 -8.67 18.03
C ALA A 96 12.11 -8.47 18.12
N GLY A 97 12.65 -7.43 17.49
CA GLY A 97 14.08 -7.10 17.57
C GLY A 97 14.54 -6.66 18.95
N GLU A 98 13.72 -5.89 19.67
CA GLU A 98 14.01 -5.50 21.05
C GLU A 98 13.88 -6.69 22.02
N ARG A 99 12.90 -7.55 21.79
CA ARG A 99 12.75 -8.79 22.55
C ARG A 99 13.95 -9.73 22.34
N GLN A 100 14.39 -9.91 21.11
CA GLN A 100 15.55 -10.74 20.77
C GLN A 100 16.85 -10.21 21.40
N ARG A 101 16.98 -8.87 21.56
CA ARG A 101 18.11 -8.21 22.19
C ARG A 101 17.97 -8.10 23.72
N GLN A 102 16.89 -8.61 24.29
CA GLN A 102 16.56 -8.48 25.71
C GLN A 102 16.43 -7.02 26.22
N THR A 103 16.19 -6.07 25.32
CA THR A 103 16.02 -4.65 25.64
C THR A 103 14.55 -4.26 25.83
N LEU A 104 13.61 -5.17 25.54
CA LEU A 104 12.17 -4.91 25.67
C LEU A 104 11.77 -4.63 27.12
N SER A 105 12.35 -5.36 28.10
CA SER A 105 12.09 -5.14 29.52
C SER A 105 12.52 -3.74 29.97
N LEU A 106 13.66 -3.25 29.48
CA LEU A 106 14.11 -1.89 29.76
C LEU A 106 13.16 -0.84 29.17
N LEU A 107 12.57 -1.12 28.00
CA LEU A 107 11.59 -0.23 27.38
C LEU A 107 10.27 -0.20 28.17
N LEU A 108 9.83 -1.36 28.70
CA LEU A 108 8.59 -1.46 29.45
C LEU A 108 8.68 -0.82 30.85
N ILE A 109 9.87 -0.78 31.47
CA ILE A 109 10.11 -0.09 32.75
C ILE A 109 10.06 1.44 32.59
N THR A 110 10.20 1.96 31.35
CA THR A 110 10.04 3.41 31.13
C THR A 110 8.58 3.82 31.37
N LEU A 111 8.37 5.05 31.84
CA LEU A 111 7.04 5.63 32.12
C LEU A 111 6.21 5.87 30.84
N LEU A 112 6.58 5.26 29.70
CA LEU A 112 5.89 5.41 28.43
C LEU A 112 4.73 4.40 28.34
N PRO A 113 3.49 4.85 28.11
CA PRO A 113 2.35 3.96 27.94
C PRO A 113 2.48 3.13 26.66
N ALA A 114 2.00 1.89 26.68
CA ALA A 114 2.11 0.93 25.58
C ALA A 114 1.65 1.48 24.22
N HIS A 115 0.55 2.24 24.21
CA HIS A 115 0.06 2.87 22.99
C HIS A 115 1.05 3.90 22.37
N SER A 116 1.85 4.58 23.19
CA SER A 116 2.87 5.52 22.73
C SER A 116 4.04 4.81 22.08
N ILE A 117 4.42 3.62 22.61
CA ILE A 117 5.45 2.76 22.03
C ILE A 117 5.00 2.26 20.66
N VAL A 118 3.80 1.67 20.56
CA VAL A 118 3.24 1.15 19.30
C VAL A 118 3.13 2.25 18.24
N ARG A 119 2.57 3.41 18.60
CA ARG A 119 2.46 4.57 17.69
C ARG A 119 3.82 5.08 17.25
N GLY A 120 4.79 5.19 18.15
CA GLY A 120 6.14 5.65 17.81
C GLY A 120 6.84 4.71 16.83
N LYS A 121 6.69 3.39 16.98
CA LYS A 121 7.23 2.38 16.06
C LYS A 121 6.52 2.40 14.71
N LEU A 122 5.19 2.54 14.70
CA LEU A 122 4.40 2.70 13.48
C LEU A 122 4.84 3.93 12.68
N VAL A 123 4.88 5.09 13.34
CA VAL A 123 5.29 6.36 12.70
C VAL A 123 6.71 6.27 12.16
N SER A 124 7.64 5.65 12.89
CA SER A 124 9.01 5.45 12.40
C SER A 124 9.06 4.63 11.11
N ALA A 125 8.29 3.54 11.01
CA ALA A 125 8.22 2.73 9.80
C ALA A 125 7.56 3.49 8.65
N LEU A 126 6.48 4.24 8.93
CA LEU A 126 5.77 5.05 7.93
C LEU A 126 6.61 6.21 7.38
N ILE A 127 7.49 6.80 8.18
CA ILE A 127 8.42 7.83 7.68
C ILE A 127 9.35 7.27 6.61
N TYR A 128 9.88 6.06 6.78
CA TYR A 128 10.72 5.42 5.77
C TYR A 128 9.94 5.07 4.50
N LEU A 129 8.72 4.54 4.65
CA LEU A 129 7.83 4.29 3.52
C LEU A 129 7.42 5.57 2.80
N GLY A 130 7.08 6.61 3.58
CA GLY A 130 6.75 7.93 3.05
C GLY A 130 7.89 8.54 2.24
N PHE A 131 9.13 8.37 2.69
CA PHE A 131 10.30 8.78 1.91
C PHE A 131 10.42 8.00 0.60
N MET A 132 10.21 6.68 0.63
CA MET A 132 10.23 5.83 -0.57
C MET A 132 9.14 6.25 -1.58
N ILE A 133 7.93 6.51 -1.09
CA ILE A 133 6.83 7.01 -1.91
C ILE A 133 7.18 8.40 -2.49
N ALA A 134 7.71 9.31 -1.67
CA ALA A 134 8.06 10.67 -2.07
C ALA A 134 9.11 10.73 -3.18
N VAL A 135 10.05 9.79 -3.23
CA VAL A 135 11.06 9.69 -4.31
C VAL A 135 10.42 9.33 -5.65
N VAL A 136 9.39 8.48 -5.65
CA VAL A 136 8.71 8.04 -6.88
C VAL A 136 7.57 9.01 -7.28
N TRP A 137 7.06 9.76 -6.33
CA TRP A 137 5.88 10.63 -6.52
C TRP A 137 6.00 11.67 -7.65
N PRO A 138 7.16 12.33 -7.87
CA PRO A 138 7.33 13.26 -9.00
C PRO A 138 7.08 12.59 -10.36
N LEU A 139 7.45 11.31 -10.50
CA LEU A 139 7.21 10.56 -11.73
C LEU A 139 5.73 10.28 -11.95
N ILE A 140 5.02 9.90 -10.88
CA ILE A 140 3.56 9.71 -10.91
C ILE A 140 2.88 11.02 -11.32
N LEU A 141 3.32 12.17 -10.77
CA LEU A 141 2.78 13.48 -11.14
C LEU A 141 3.02 13.83 -12.61
N VAL A 142 4.23 13.61 -13.10
CA VAL A 142 4.56 13.84 -14.53
C VAL A 142 3.67 12.96 -15.42
N GLY A 143 3.55 11.67 -15.08
CA GLY A 143 2.66 10.74 -15.79
C GLY A 143 1.21 11.20 -15.78
N ALA A 144 0.71 11.64 -14.63
CA ALA A 144 -0.66 12.13 -14.48
C ALA A 144 -0.92 13.40 -15.31
N VAL A 145 -0.01 14.38 -15.28
CA VAL A 145 -0.15 15.64 -16.04
C VAL A 145 -0.09 15.39 -17.55
N VAL A 146 0.90 14.63 -18.02
CA VAL A 146 1.07 14.30 -19.43
C VAL A 146 -0.07 13.39 -19.93
N GLY A 147 -0.48 12.43 -19.08
CA GLY A 147 -1.57 11.48 -19.36
C GLY A 147 -2.96 12.09 -19.30
N ARG A 148 -3.07 13.35 -18.86
CA ARG A 148 -4.38 14.00 -18.60
C ARG A 148 -5.27 13.17 -17.68
N VAL A 149 -4.61 12.48 -16.71
CA VAL A 149 -5.30 11.68 -15.69
C VAL A 149 -6.11 12.62 -14.81
N ASP A 150 -7.32 12.23 -14.46
CA ASP A 150 -8.20 13.07 -13.65
C ASP A 150 -7.63 13.23 -12.23
N ALA A 151 -7.81 14.41 -11.64
CA ALA A 151 -7.37 14.71 -10.30
C ALA A 151 -7.95 13.74 -9.26
N VAL A 152 -9.12 13.21 -9.54
CA VAL A 152 -9.81 12.21 -8.72
C VAL A 152 -9.05 10.87 -8.72
N GLU A 153 -8.62 10.38 -9.87
CA GLU A 153 -7.82 9.16 -9.97
C GLU A 153 -6.47 9.28 -9.25
N LEU A 154 -5.81 10.45 -9.40
CA LEU A 154 -4.58 10.73 -8.68
C LEU A 154 -4.80 10.71 -7.17
N LEU A 155 -5.91 11.26 -6.69
CA LEU A 155 -6.30 11.23 -5.29
C LEU A 155 -6.56 9.80 -4.81
N VAL A 156 -7.31 9.01 -5.56
CA VAL A 156 -7.58 7.59 -5.25
C VAL A 156 -6.28 6.78 -5.19
N ALA A 157 -5.39 6.94 -6.18
CA ALA A 157 -4.10 6.28 -6.21
C ALA A 157 -3.25 6.61 -4.96
N THR A 158 -3.23 7.89 -4.55
CA THR A 158 -2.52 8.35 -3.36
C THR A 158 -3.13 7.80 -2.07
N LEU A 159 -4.46 7.76 -1.97
CA LEU A 159 -5.17 7.17 -0.83
C LEU A 159 -4.92 5.67 -0.71
N LEU A 160 -4.98 4.94 -1.83
CA LEU A 160 -4.68 3.51 -1.87
C LEU A 160 -3.26 3.23 -1.37
N LEU A 161 -2.25 3.98 -1.84
CA LEU A 161 -0.87 3.86 -1.38
C LEU A 161 -0.74 4.15 0.12
N GLY A 162 -1.37 5.19 0.62
CA GLY A 162 -1.33 5.58 2.03
C GLY A 162 -1.97 4.54 2.94
N VAL A 163 -3.17 4.07 2.61
CA VAL A 163 -3.89 3.05 3.39
C VAL A 163 -3.17 1.70 3.32
N THR A 164 -2.63 1.32 2.16
CA THR A 164 -1.80 0.12 2.01
C THR A 164 -0.57 0.19 2.92
N ALA A 165 0.15 1.32 2.90
CA ALA A 165 1.31 1.52 3.76
C ALA A 165 0.96 1.37 5.25
N LEU A 166 -0.12 2.00 5.70
CA LEU A 166 -0.62 1.91 7.08
C LEU A 166 -1.01 0.48 7.45
N ALA A 167 -1.81 -0.18 6.63
CA ALA A 167 -2.34 -1.50 6.92
C ALA A 167 -1.24 -2.56 7.00
N PHE A 168 -0.38 -2.63 6.00
CA PHE A 168 0.67 -3.65 5.96
C PHE A 168 1.78 -3.40 6.99
N THR A 169 2.09 -2.15 7.31
CA THR A 169 2.94 -1.82 8.46
C THR A 169 2.31 -2.28 9.78
N SER A 170 1.00 -2.11 9.95
CA SER A 170 0.28 -2.54 11.15
C SER A 170 0.24 -4.06 11.29
N ILE A 171 0.11 -4.82 10.18
CA ILE A 171 0.23 -6.28 10.16
C ILE A 171 1.62 -6.70 10.67
N GLY A 172 2.69 -6.12 10.10
CA GLY A 172 4.06 -6.41 10.53
C GLY A 172 4.29 -6.11 12.01
N LEU A 173 3.78 -4.98 12.50
CA LEU A 173 3.90 -4.57 13.89
C LEU A 173 3.13 -5.49 14.85
N PHE A 174 1.91 -5.90 14.49
CA PHE A 174 1.12 -6.85 15.26
C PHE A 174 1.81 -8.22 15.36
N VAL A 175 2.28 -8.77 14.26
CA VAL A 175 3.03 -10.04 14.26
C VAL A 175 4.33 -9.92 15.07
N SER A 176 5.02 -8.77 14.95
CA SER A 176 6.21 -8.44 15.74
C SER A 176 5.93 -8.48 17.24
N SER A 177 4.78 -7.98 17.69
CA SER A 177 4.41 -7.98 19.11
C SER A 177 4.22 -9.39 19.70
N ARG A 178 3.87 -10.37 18.87
CA ARG A 178 3.65 -11.77 19.27
C ARG A 178 4.87 -12.67 19.11
N SER A 179 5.83 -12.28 18.29
CA SER A 179 6.99 -13.11 17.93
C SER A 179 8.14 -12.93 18.90
N LYS A 180 8.92 -14.01 19.13
CA LYS A 180 10.11 -13.99 19.99
C LYS A 180 11.36 -13.52 19.25
N THR A 181 11.46 -13.78 17.95
CA THR A 181 12.61 -13.45 17.10
C THR A 181 12.16 -12.74 15.84
N ILE A 182 13.06 -11.93 15.25
CA ILE A 182 12.80 -11.23 13.98
C ILE A 182 12.48 -12.23 12.86
N THR A 183 13.26 -13.32 12.79
CA THR A 183 13.08 -14.34 11.74
C THR A 183 11.70 -14.98 11.80
N ASN A 184 11.24 -15.36 13.00
CA ASN A 184 9.90 -15.93 13.16
C ASN A 184 8.80 -14.93 12.79
N ALA A 185 8.96 -13.67 13.22
CA ALA A 185 8.03 -12.61 12.85
C ALA A 185 7.96 -12.39 11.34
N THR A 186 9.11 -12.40 10.66
CA THR A 186 9.19 -12.25 9.19
C THR A 186 8.51 -13.43 8.49
N MET A 187 8.82 -14.67 8.89
CA MET A 187 8.21 -15.86 8.30
C MET A 187 6.69 -15.88 8.46
N LEU A 188 6.18 -15.57 9.66
CA LEU A 188 4.74 -15.51 9.91
C LEU A 188 4.07 -14.41 9.10
N THR A 189 4.68 -13.22 9.04
CA THR A 189 4.11 -12.10 8.29
C THR A 189 4.02 -12.41 6.81
N TYR A 190 5.12 -12.88 6.20
CA TYR A 190 5.11 -13.20 4.77
C TYR A 190 4.37 -14.50 4.45
N GLY A 191 4.32 -15.45 5.38
CA GLY A 191 3.48 -16.64 5.26
C GLY A 191 1.98 -16.33 5.13
N VAL A 192 1.54 -15.15 5.60
CA VAL A 192 0.15 -14.69 5.45
C VAL A 192 0.03 -13.68 4.29
N VAL A 193 0.92 -12.68 4.25
CA VAL A 193 0.82 -11.57 3.29
C VAL A 193 1.02 -12.04 1.85
N LEU A 194 2.04 -12.89 1.57
CA LEU A 194 2.30 -13.33 0.19
C LEU A 194 1.18 -14.19 -0.40
N PRO A 195 0.67 -15.24 0.27
CA PRO A 195 -0.46 -15.98 -0.26
C PRO A 195 -1.72 -15.12 -0.41
N ALA A 196 -2.02 -14.27 0.57
CA ALA A 196 -3.16 -13.37 0.49
C ALA A 196 -3.04 -12.39 -0.69
N PHE A 197 -1.82 -11.91 -0.97
CA PHE A 197 -1.56 -10.97 -2.06
C PHE A 197 -1.55 -11.67 -3.43
N LEU A 198 -0.87 -12.84 -3.58
CA LEU A 198 -0.69 -13.50 -4.87
C LEU A 198 -1.87 -14.41 -5.24
N ILE A 199 -2.39 -15.16 -4.28
CA ILE A 199 -3.41 -16.19 -4.51
C ILE A 199 -4.81 -15.68 -4.16
N GLY A 200 -4.90 -14.78 -3.18
CA GLY A 200 -6.17 -14.25 -2.67
C GLY A 200 -7.14 -13.77 -3.74
N PRO A 201 -6.72 -12.93 -4.71
CA PRO A 201 -7.61 -12.46 -5.78
C PRO A 201 -8.18 -13.58 -6.62
N PHE A 202 -7.35 -14.55 -7.02
CA PHE A 202 -7.77 -15.68 -7.84
C PHE A 202 -8.76 -16.59 -7.08
N LEU A 203 -8.47 -16.87 -5.81
CA LEU A 203 -9.38 -17.65 -4.96
C LEU A 203 -10.68 -16.90 -4.71
N GLY A 204 -10.62 -15.60 -4.47
CA GLY A 204 -11.81 -14.77 -4.26
C GLY A 204 -12.72 -14.77 -5.49
N MET A 205 -12.17 -14.52 -6.68
CA MET A 205 -12.91 -14.56 -7.93
C MET A 205 -13.47 -15.96 -8.24
N LEU A 206 -12.67 -17.02 -8.00
CA LEU A 206 -13.11 -18.39 -8.20
C LEU A 206 -14.26 -18.76 -7.28
N LEU A 207 -14.17 -18.43 -5.98
CA LEU A 207 -15.23 -18.70 -5.00
C LEU A 207 -16.52 -17.95 -5.36
N VAL A 208 -16.43 -16.68 -5.72
CA VAL A 208 -17.60 -15.90 -6.17
C VAL A 208 -18.24 -16.56 -7.38
N THR A 209 -17.46 -16.95 -8.39
CA THR A 209 -17.96 -17.60 -9.59
C THR A 209 -18.68 -18.91 -9.27
N ILE A 210 -18.08 -19.77 -8.42
CA ILE A 210 -18.69 -21.05 -8.03
C ILE A 210 -20.02 -20.84 -7.27
N ILE A 211 -20.02 -19.92 -6.29
CA ILE A 211 -21.19 -19.65 -5.46
C ILE A 211 -22.34 -19.11 -6.32
N LEU A 212 -22.07 -18.10 -7.13
CA LEU A 212 -23.11 -17.41 -7.90
C LEU A 212 -23.58 -18.27 -9.10
N ALA A 213 -22.70 -19.02 -9.76
CA ALA A 213 -23.09 -19.97 -10.79
C ALA A 213 -23.98 -21.12 -10.22
N GLY A 214 -23.69 -21.54 -9.00
CA GLY A 214 -24.51 -22.55 -8.31
C GLY A 214 -25.93 -22.08 -7.95
N VAL A 215 -26.12 -20.77 -7.79
CA VAL A 215 -27.43 -20.15 -7.50
C VAL A 215 -28.20 -19.75 -8.78
N GLY A 216 -27.60 -19.92 -9.98
CA GLY A 216 -28.22 -19.52 -11.25
C GLY A 216 -28.38 -18.01 -11.39
N SER A 217 -27.48 -17.23 -10.78
CA SER A 217 -27.48 -15.77 -10.81
C SER A 217 -27.08 -15.25 -12.19
N GLY A 218 -27.71 -14.16 -12.62
CA GLY A 218 -27.35 -13.46 -13.87
C GLY A 218 -25.95 -12.83 -13.83
N ASP A 219 -25.48 -12.39 -15.00
CA ASP A 219 -24.14 -11.79 -15.18
C ASP A 219 -23.90 -10.57 -14.29
N ASP A 220 -24.95 -9.85 -13.95
CA ASP A 220 -24.89 -8.66 -13.09
C ASP A 220 -24.41 -9.00 -11.67
N LEU A 221 -24.96 -10.05 -11.07
CA LEU A 221 -24.58 -10.47 -9.72
C LEU A 221 -23.13 -11.00 -9.68
N LEU A 222 -22.67 -11.59 -10.78
CA LEU A 222 -21.25 -11.99 -10.94
C LEU A 222 -20.34 -10.74 -10.96
N ALA A 223 -20.71 -9.69 -11.65
CA ALA A 223 -19.94 -8.44 -11.69
C ALA A 223 -19.83 -7.80 -10.29
N TYR A 224 -20.92 -7.76 -9.53
CA TYR A 224 -20.89 -7.31 -8.12
C TYR A 224 -19.98 -8.16 -7.25
N GLY A 225 -20.08 -9.47 -7.37
CA GLY A 225 -19.27 -10.41 -6.60
C GLY A 225 -17.79 -10.30 -6.91
N TRP A 226 -17.42 -10.13 -8.17
CA TRP A 226 -16.01 -9.94 -8.58
C TRP A 226 -15.44 -8.61 -8.10
N SER A 227 -16.23 -7.52 -8.19
CA SER A 227 -15.83 -6.22 -7.67
C SER A 227 -15.61 -6.27 -6.16
N PHE A 228 -16.48 -6.96 -5.44
CA PHE A 228 -16.32 -7.20 -4.01
C PHE A 228 -15.07 -8.03 -3.71
N ALA A 229 -14.84 -9.15 -4.39
CA ALA A 229 -13.67 -9.99 -4.21
C ALA A 229 -12.36 -9.23 -4.54
N ALA A 230 -12.35 -8.41 -5.59
CA ALA A 230 -11.23 -7.55 -5.96
C ALA A 230 -10.86 -6.55 -4.86
N SER A 231 -11.83 -6.10 -4.06
CA SER A 231 -11.64 -5.11 -3.00
C SER A 231 -10.76 -5.58 -1.84
N PHE A 232 -10.47 -6.87 -1.70
CA PHE A 232 -9.63 -7.39 -0.63
C PHE A 232 -8.14 -7.42 -0.95
N ASN A 233 -7.74 -7.03 -2.16
CA ASN A 233 -6.35 -6.99 -2.56
C ASN A 233 -6.01 -5.61 -3.14
N PRO A 234 -4.89 -4.98 -2.74
CA PRO A 234 -4.55 -3.63 -3.19
C PRO A 234 -4.38 -3.52 -4.71
N LEU A 235 -3.80 -4.55 -5.35
CA LEU A 235 -3.60 -4.57 -6.80
C LEU A 235 -4.89 -4.68 -7.56
N THR A 236 -5.71 -5.67 -7.22
CA THR A 236 -6.99 -5.89 -7.93
C THR A 236 -7.98 -4.76 -7.67
N ALA A 237 -8.02 -4.21 -6.45
CA ALA A 237 -8.82 -3.04 -6.15
C ALA A 237 -8.42 -1.83 -7.01
N ALA A 238 -7.11 -1.59 -7.19
CA ALA A 238 -6.62 -0.51 -8.04
C ALA A 238 -6.96 -0.75 -9.52
N ILE A 239 -6.67 -1.95 -10.05
CA ILE A 239 -6.89 -2.29 -11.47
C ILE A 239 -8.38 -2.24 -11.83
N VAL A 240 -9.24 -2.88 -11.01
CA VAL A 240 -10.68 -2.93 -11.31
C VAL A 240 -11.30 -1.55 -11.16
N SER A 241 -10.90 -0.77 -10.16
CA SER A 241 -11.38 0.62 -10.04
C SER A 241 -10.96 1.48 -11.23
N TYR A 242 -9.73 1.26 -11.76
CA TYR A 242 -9.28 1.96 -12.95
C TYR A 242 -10.11 1.60 -14.18
N VAL A 243 -10.31 0.30 -14.44
CA VAL A 243 -11.11 -0.15 -15.59
C VAL A 243 -12.54 0.41 -15.52
N MET A 244 -13.16 0.35 -14.34
CA MET A 244 -14.51 0.90 -14.15
C MET A 244 -14.58 2.43 -14.35
N TYR A 245 -13.49 3.13 -14.07
CA TYR A 245 -13.41 4.58 -14.26
C TYR A 245 -13.24 4.94 -15.75
N ASP A 246 -12.41 4.19 -16.48
CA ASP A 246 -12.15 4.38 -17.92
C ASP A 246 -13.43 4.13 -18.76
N ASP A 247 -14.28 3.19 -18.33
CA ASP A 247 -15.59 2.91 -18.94
C ASP A 247 -16.65 4.01 -18.69
N GLY A 248 -16.27 5.15 -18.11
CA GLY A 248 -17.15 6.29 -17.88
C GLY A 248 -17.95 6.22 -16.58
N GLY A 249 -17.57 5.35 -15.66
CA GLY A 249 -18.16 5.25 -14.32
C GLY A 249 -17.96 6.52 -13.49
N GLY A 250 -18.94 6.85 -12.64
CA GLY A 250 -18.81 7.93 -11.66
C GLY A 250 -17.80 7.59 -10.57
N PHE A 251 -17.38 8.60 -9.78
CA PHE A 251 -16.34 8.47 -8.75
C PHE A 251 -16.67 7.46 -7.64
N ILE A 252 -17.90 7.38 -7.20
CA ILE A 252 -18.36 6.53 -6.08
C ILE A 252 -19.03 5.27 -6.61
N LEU A 253 -19.83 5.42 -7.67
CA LEU A 253 -20.65 4.37 -8.26
C LEU A 253 -20.29 4.24 -9.73
N ALA A 254 -19.93 3.05 -10.16
CA ALA A 254 -19.75 2.72 -11.57
C ALA A 254 -21.08 2.22 -12.13
N GLU A 255 -21.47 2.73 -13.29
CA GLU A 255 -22.63 2.25 -14.04
C GLU A 255 -22.17 1.09 -14.94
N THR A 256 -22.66 -0.11 -14.69
CA THR A 256 -22.28 -1.32 -15.44
C THR A 256 -23.31 -1.66 -16.52
N THR A 257 -24.58 -1.37 -16.26
CA THR A 257 -25.69 -1.48 -17.22
C THR A 257 -26.68 -0.34 -16.96
N PRO A 258 -27.55 0.03 -17.91
CA PRO A 258 -28.58 1.03 -17.68
C PRO A 258 -29.35 0.72 -16.38
N ASP A 259 -29.35 1.64 -15.43
CA ASP A 259 -29.98 1.54 -14.10
C ASP A 259 -29.26 0.69 -13.03
N GLN A 260 -28.04 0.18 -13.26
CA GLN A 260 -27.29 -0.58 -12.27
C GLN A 260 -26.00 0.11 -11.87
N TYR A 261 -25.86 0.34 -10.56
CA TYR A 261 -24.70 1.02 -9.96
C TYR A 261 -23.94 0.08 -9.05
N ILE A 262 -22.65 -0.05 -9.26
CA ILE A 262 -21.73 -0.83 -8.39
C ILE A 262 -20.83 0.14 -7.62
N LEU A 263 -20.66 -0.13 -6.33
CA LEU A 263 -19.71 0.62 -5.52
C LEU A 263 -18.27 0.30 -5.97
N HIS A 264 -17.48 1.34 -6.20
CA HIS A 264 -16.08 1.15 -6.60
C HIS A 264 -15.27 0.32 -5.58
N PRO A 265 -14.47 -0.66 -6.03
CA PRO A 265 -13.66 -1.53 -5.17
C PRO A 265 -12.72 -0.76 -4.24
N TRP A 266 -12.20 0.39 -4.65
CA TRP A 266 -11.29 1.19 -3.82
C TRP A 266 -11.93 1.69 -2.52
N LEU A 267 -13.24 2.00 -2.52
CA LEU A 267 -13.96 2.44 -1.31
C LEU A 267 -14.08 1.30 -0.29
N ILE A 268 -14.45 0.12 -0.76
CA ILE A 268 -14.54 -1.09 0.07
C ILE A 268 -13.16 -1.42 0.63
N TYR A 269 -12.12 -1.33 -0.22
CA TYR A 269 -10.73 -1.52 0.17
C TYR A 269 -10.32 -0.57 1.31
N LEU A 270 -10.56 0.73 1.15
CA LEU A 270 -10.23 1.74 2.15
C LEU A 270 -10.92 1.47 3.48
N GLY A 271 -12.22 1.19 3.47
CA GLY A 271 -12.99 0.88 4.68
C GLY A 271 -12.49 -0.37 5.39
N PHE A 272 -12.27 -1.45 4.64
CA PHE A 272 -11.80 -2.72 5.16
C PHE A 272 -10.40 -2.62 5.79
N TYR A 273 -9.45 -2.04 5.06
CA TYR A 273 -8.08 -1.92 5.56
C TYR A 273 -7.91 -0.87 6.65
N ALA A 274 -8.72 0.19 6.68
CA ALA A 274 -8.78 1.11 7.81
C ALA A 274 -9.27 0.39 9.09
N PHE A 275 -10.31 -0.43 8.97
CA PHE A 275 -10.81 -1.24 10.09
C PHE A 275 -9.77 -2.26 10.57
N ILE A 276 -9.14 -3.00 9.65
CA ILE A 276 -8.06 -3.95 9.99
C ILE A 276 -6.90 -3.24 10.69
N THR A 277 -6.48 -2.10 10.18
CA THR A 277 -5.40 -1.29 10.79
C THR A 277 -5.73 -0.93 12.23
N TRP A 278 -6.92 -0.39 12.46
CA TRP A 278 -7.39 -0.04 13.80
C TRP A 278 -7.40 -1.25 14.73
N LEU A 279 -7.96 -2.37 14.26
CA LEU A 279 -8.05 -3.62 15.03
C LEU A 279 -6.66 -4.15 15.41
N LEU A 280 -5.75 -4.26 14.45
CA LEU A 280 -4.40 -4.79 14.66
C LEU A 280 -3.56 -3.91 15.60
N LEU A 281 -3.67 -2.60 15.47
CA LEU A 281 -2.98 -1.67 16.38
C LEU A 281 -3.53 -1.79 17.79
N HIS A 282 -4.85 -1.90 17.95
CA HIS A 282 -5.47 -2.10 19.26
C HIS A 282 -5.02 -3.43 19.91
N LEU A 283 -4.99 -4.52 19.15
CA LEU A 283 -4.50 -5.81 19.62
C LEU A 283 -3.00 -5.79 19.95
N ALA A 284 -2.19 -5.05 19.20
CA ALA A 284 -0.76 -4.89 19.49
C ALA A 284 -0.52 -4.12 20.80
N VAL A 285 -1.33 -3.08 21.06
CA VAL A 285 -1.27 -2.32 22.32
C VAL A 285 -1.65 -3.21 23.51
N ARG A 286 -2.80 -3.90 23.44
CA ARG A 286 -3.24 -4.83 24.49
C ARG A 286 -2.18 -5.87 24.82
N ARG A 287 -1.52 -6.41 23.79
CA ARG A 287 -0.46 -7.41 24.00
C ARG A 287 0.75 -6.87 24.77
N LEU A 288 1.11 -5.61 24.55
CA LEU A 288 2.19 -4.96 25.29
C LEU A 288 1.78 -4.63 26.74
N GLU A 289 0.52 -4.27 26.98
CA GLU A 289 -0.04 -4.05 28.31
C GLU A 289 -0.01 -5.32 29.15
N GLU A 290 -0.48 -6.46 28.60
CA GLU A 290 -0.40 -7.78 29.26
C GLU A 290 1.03 -8.17 29.64
N MET A 291 2.03 -7.78 28.86
CA MET A 291 3.45 -8.08 29.19
C MET A 291 4.03 -7.14 30.26
N ASN A 292 3.40 -6.00 30.51
CA ASN A 292 3.83 -5.05 31.52
C ASN A 292 3.25 -5.39 32.92
N GLU A 293 2.19 -6.19 32.97
CA GLU A 293 1.51 -6.61 34.21
C GLU A 293 2.12 -7.89 34.83
N VAL A 294 2.99 -8.60 34.10
CA VAL A 294 3.71 -9.81 34.51
C VAL A 294 5.15 -9.47 34.88
#